data_6a8622431b5c817b0030f936fe80a97a
#
_entry.id   6a8622431b5c817b0030f936fe80a97a
#
_cell.length_a   1.000
_cell.length_b   1.000
_cell.length_c   1.000
_cell.angle_alpha   90.00
_cell.angle_beta   90.00
_cell.angle_gamma   90.00
#
_symmetry.space_group_name_H-M   'P 1'
#
loop_
_entity.id
_entity.type
_entity.pdbx_description
1 polymer ?
#
loop_
_entity_poly.entity_id
_entity_poly.type
_entity_poly.pdbx_seq_one_letter_code
_entity_poly.pdbx_strand_id
1 'polypeptide(L)'
;SNEILTESVNNALLFFAKYGIIGDMRTPQYKQNVDDNILEAFQPIIHQCTPQLKQKIQEMFAFKQEAKYSNVIEYSNIAEQIIEKMGNLVFAIIIPNNLNDYFLLPDCSSFTAREKINIYFNPDIKEIAYIAIPLSSKIFIHFYSEKLFDNSIPDSIIKKAKSEEVFDLNMKTLNFSYTTVGCESELYLRSFIDKVHNQ
;
A
#
# COMPACT_ATOMS: atom_id res chain seq x y z
N SER A 1 -20.01 -10.68 21.17
CA SER A 1 -19.45 -12.02 21.00
C SER A 1 -18.21 -11.89 20.13
N ASN A 2 -17.04 -12.10 20.70
CA ASN A 2 -15.80 -12.20 19.93
C ASN A 2 -15.90 -13.46 19.06
N GLU A 3 -16.26 -13.31 17.81
CA GLU A 3 -16.17 -14.39 16.86
C GLU A 3 -14.67 -14.62 16.62
N ILE A 4 -14.20 -15.76 17.09
CA ILE A 4 -12.85 -16.24 16.81
C ILE A 4 -12.81 -16.48 15.30
N LEU A 5 -11.98 -15.71 14.60
CA LEU A 5 -11.70 -15.93 13.18
C LEU A 5 -11.22 -17.37 12.99
N THR A 6 -11.82 -18.09 12.08
CA THR A 6 -11.31 -19.41 11.73
C THR A 6 -9.91 -19.26 11.15
N GLU A 7 -9.06 -20.25 11.38
CA GLU A 7 -7.69 -20.29 10.84
C GLU A 7 -7.67 -20.03 9.31
N SER A 8 -8.64 -20.58 8.60
CA SER A 8 -8.79 -20.36 7.15
C SER A 8 -9.02 -18.90 6.78
N VAL A 9 -9.84 -18.17 7.54
CA VAL A 9 -10.10 -16.74 7.30
C VAL A 9 -8.87 -15.92 7.63
N ASN A 10 -8.17 -16.22 8.71
CA ASN A 10 -6.94 -15.53 9.07
C ASN A 10 -5.86 -15.72 7.99
N ASN A 11 -5.69 -16.94 7.49
CA ASN A 11 -4.74 -17.22 6.40
C ASN A 11 -5.11 -16.48 5.11
N ALA A 12 -6.40 -16.37 4.78
CA ALA A 12 -6.86 -15.61 3.63
C ALA A 12 -6.57 -14.10 3.79
N LEU A 13 -6.80 -13.55 4.98
CA LEU A 13 -6.48 -12.13 5.26
C LEU A 13 -4.99 -11.85 5.17
N LEU A 14 -4.14 -12.71 5.72
CA LEU A 14 -2.69 -12.59 5.58
C LEU A 14 -2.24 -12.69 4.12
N PHE A 15 -2.86 -13.56 3.34
CA PHE A 15 -2.62 -13.64 1.90
C PHE A 15 -2.94 -12.32 1.21
N PHE A 16 -4.10 -11.71 1.50
CA PHE A 16 -4.46 -10.41 0.92
C PHE A 16 -3.53 -9.29 1.37
N ALA A 17 -3.09 -9.27 2.63
CA ALA A 17 -2.12 -8.29 3.10
C ALA A 17 -0.80 -8.40 2.33
N LYS A 18 -0.26 -9.62 2.15
CA LYS A 18 0.92 -9.87 1.30
C LYS A 18 0.69 -9.43 -0.14
N TYR A 19 -0.44 -9.82 -0.72
CA TYR A 19 -0.82 -9.44 -2.08
C TYR A 19 -0.85 -7.92 -2.25
N GLY A 20 -1.39 -7.21 -1.26
CA GLY A 20 -1.40 -5.75 -1.25
C GLY A 20 -0.01 -5.14 -1.25
N ILE A 21 0.89 -5.62 -0.39
CA ILE A 21 2.28 -5.13 -0.36
C ILE A 21 2.99 -5.42 -1.69
N ILE A 22 2.84 -6.63 -2.24
CA ILE A 22 3.46 -6.99 -3.51
C ILE A 22 2.93 -6.14 -4.66
N GLY A 23 1.61 -5.85 -4.65
CA GLY A 23 0.98 -4.96 -5.64
C GLY A 23 1.60 -3.57 -5.63
N ASP A 24 1.74 -2.96 -4.46
CA ASP A 24 2.38 -1.66 -4.29
C ASP A 24 3.86 -1.67 -4.72
N MET A 25 4.62 -2.70 -4.30
CA MET A 25 6.04 -2.85 -4.64
C MET A 25 6.30 -2.99 -6.16
N ARG A 26 5.31 -3.42 -6.92
CA ARG A 26 5.41 -3.55 -8.39
C ARG A 26 5.19 -2.23 -9.11
N THR A 27 4.75 -1.19 -8.41
CA THR A 27 4.55 0.13 -9.02
C THR A 27 5.90 0.80 -9.30
N PRO A 28 6.05 1.52 -10.41
CA PRO A 28 7.24 2.30 -10.70
C PRO A 28 7.51 3.36 -9.62
N GLN A 29 6.46 3.93 -9.04
CA GLN A 29 6.55 4.93 -7.99
C GLN A 29 7.17 4.37 -6.70
N TYR A 30 6.79 3.15 -6.30
CA TYR A 30 7.43 2.48 -5.17
C TYR A 30 8.92 2.27 -5.43
N LYS A 31 9.25 1.77 -6.63
CA LYS A 31 10.63 1.53 -7.04
C LYS A 31 11.46 2.82 -7.02
N GLN A 32 10.94 3.89 -7.58
CA GLN A 32 11.59 5.19 -7.58
C GLN A 32 11.82 5.70 -6.15
N ASN A 33 10.81 5.64 -5.30
CA ASN A 33 10.92 6.05 -3.90
C ASN A 33 11.99 5.24 -3.13
N VAL A 34 12.09 3.93 -3.39
CA VAL A 34 13.11 3.08 -2.75
C VAL A 34 14.50 3.41 -3.27
N ASP A 35 14.66 3.59 -4.57
CA ASP A 35 15.93 3.91 -5.20
C ASP A 35 16.43 5.30 -4.76
N ASP A 36 15.55 6.30 -4.68
CA ASP A 36 15.88 7.66 -4.23
C ASP A 36 16.31 7.65 -2.75
N ASN A 37 15.57 6.95 -1.87
CA ASN A 37 15.94 6.84 -0.45
C ASN A 37 17.28 6.12 -0.26
N ILE A 38 17.56 5.08 -1.06
CA ILE A 38 18.85 4.38 -1.01
C ILE A 38 19.96 5.31 -1.49
N LEU A 39 19.76 6.02 -2.60
CA LEU A 39 20.73 7.00 -3.10
C LEU A 39 21.02 8.10 -2.09
N GLU A 40 20.00 8.67 -1.45
CA GLU A 40 20.16 9.67 -0.40
C GLU A 40 20.95 9.14 0.81
N ALA A 41 20.64 7.92 1.25
CA ALA A 41 21.37 7.28 2.36
C ALA A 41 22.85 7.04 2.04
N PHE A 42 23.18 6.77 0.77
CA PHE A 42 24.55 6.57 0.33
C PHE A 42 25.29 7.85 -0.08
N GLN A 43 24.61 8.98 -0.26
CA GLN A 43 25.22 10.26 -0.67
C GLN A 43 26.44 10.65 0.18
N PRO A 44 26.40 10.62 1.54
CA PRO A 44 27.55 10.99 2.36
C PRO A 44 28.77 10.08 2.11
N ILE A 45 28.53 8.80 1.84
CA ILE A 45 29.58 7.81 1.56
C ILE A 45 30.13 8.04 0.13
N ILE A 46 29.25 8.26 -0.83
CA ILE A 46 29.62 8.50 -2.24
C ILE A 46 30.51 9.72 -2.36
N HIS A 47 30.28 10.78 -1.58
CA HIS A 47 31.12 11.97 -1.60
C HIS A 47 32.58 11.71 -1.18
N GLN A 48 32.81 10.70 -0.34
CA GLN A 48 34.14 10.30 0.16
C GLN A 48 34.80 9.24 -0.72
N CYS A 49 34.12 8.71 -1.73
CA CYS A 49 34.62 7.67 -2.61
C CYS A 49 35.55 8.22 -3.70
N THR A 50 36.46 7.36 -4.16
CA THR A 50 37.26 7.65 -5.35
C THR A 50 36.38 7.75 -6.61
N PRO A 51 36.82 8.47 -7.65
CA PRO A 51 36.04 8.61 -8.89
C PRO A 51 35.65 7.25 -9.51
N GLN A 52 36.55 6.27 -9.47
CA GLN A 52 36.29 4.93 -9.99
C GLN A 52 35.19 4.19 -9.18
N LEU A 53 35.16 4.35 -7.86
CA LEU A 53 34.15 3.74 -7.01
C LEU A 53 32.77 4.43 -7.19
N LYS A 54 32.78 5.76 -7.37
CA LYS A 54 31.56 6.51 -7.72
C LYS A 54 30.93 6.01 -9.01
N GLN A 55 31.74 5.82 -10.03
CA GLN A 55 31.28 5.31 -11.32
C GLN A 55 30.66 3.91 -11.17
N LYS A 56 31.34 2.98 -10.46
CA LYS A 56 30.83 1.62 -10.22
C LYS A 56 29.50 1.62 -9.45
N ILE A 57 29.36 2.51 -8.47
CA ILE A 57 28.10 2.65 -7.71
C ILE A 57 26.98 3.13 -8.65
N GLN A 58 27.24 4.13 -9.49
CA GLN A 58 26.29 4.62 -10.47
C GLN A 58 25.88 3.56 -11.50
N GLU A 59 26.85 2.79 -12.01
CA GLU A 59 26.60 1.66 -12.91
C GLU A 59 25.74 0.57 -12.24
N MET A 60 25.99 0.29 -10.96
CA MET A 60 25.20 -0.68 -10.20
C MET A 60 23.74 -0.22 -10.00
N PHE A 61 23.50 1.07 -9.76
CA PHE A 61 22.16 1.62 -9.68
C PHE A 61 21.45 1.62 -11.04
N ALA A 62 22.15 1.96 -12.12
CA ALA A 62 21.60 1.88 -13.48
C ALA A 62 21.21 0.43 -13.84
N PHE A 63 22.07 -0.53 -13.53
CA PHE A 63 21.78 -1.96 -13.74
C PHE A 63 20.55 -2.43 -12.94
N LYS A 64 20.39 -1.99 -11.67
CA LYS A 64 19.19 -2.29 -10.87
C LYS A 64 17.91 -1.71 -11.51
N GLN A 65 17.98 -0.55 -12.13
CA GLN A 65 16.84 0.04 -12.85
C GLN A 65 16.45 -0.77 -14.09
N GLU A 66 17.43 -1.37 -14.80
CA GLU A 66 17.19 -2.22 -15.98
C GLU A 66 16.66 -3.62 -15.60
N ALA A 67 17.10 -4.19 -14.47
CA ALA A 67 16.69 -5.50 -13.97
C ALA A 67 15.27 -5.51 -13.37
N LYS A 68 14.31 -4.96 -14.10
CA LYS A 68 12.96 -4.63 -13.62
C LYS A 68 12.14 -5.77 -13.02
N TYR A 69 12.47 -7.04 -13.25
CA TYR A 69 11.58 -8.16 -12.91
C TYR A 69 12.29 -9.45 -12.44
N SER A 70 13.56 -9.40 -12.09
CA SER A 70 14.35 -10.61 -11.88
C SER A 70 14.04 -11.40 -10.60
N ASN A 71 13.31 -10.83 -9.62
CA ASN A 71 13.22 -11.47 -8.30
C ASN A 71 11.80 -11.48 -7.70
N VAL A 72 10.86 -12.14 -8.39
CA VAL A 72 9.49 -12.37 -7.87
C VAL A 72 9.52 -13.11 -6.52
N ILE A 73 10.51 -13.98 -6.31
CA ILE A 73 10.69 -14.74 -5.06
C ILE A 73 11.06 -13.79 -3.89
N GLU A 74 11.87 -12.77 -4.15
CA GLU A 74 12.25 -11.78 -3.12
C GLU A 74 11.07 -10.93 -2.65
N TYR A 75 10.12 -10.59 -3.52
CA TYR A 75 8.95 -9.80 -3.13
C TYR A 75 8.10 -10.48 -2.05
N SER A 76 7.93 -11.80 -2.13
CA SER A 76 7.19 -12.55 -1.10
C SER A 76 7.87 -12.46 0.26
N ASN A 77 9.18 -12.66 0.30
CA ASN A 77 9.97 -12.60 1.53
C ASN A 77 9.97 -11.17 2.11
N ILE A 78 10.09 -10.16 1.25
CA ILE A 78 10.04 -8.76 1.67
C ILE A 78 8.65 -8.42 2.23
N ALA A 79 7.58 -8.87 1.59
CA ALA A 79 6.23 -8.66 2.07
C ALA A 79 6.00 -9.32 3.45
N GLU A 80 6.53 -10.52 3.68
CA GLU A 80 6.50 -11.17 5.00
C GLU A 80 7.21 -10.34 6.07
N GLN A 81 8.43 -9.90 5.78
CA GLN A 81 9.19 -9.05 6.70
C GLN A 81 8.48 -7.72 7.01
N ILE A 82 7.79 -7.14 6.04
CA ILE A 82 6.99 -5.93 6.23
C ILE A 82 5.83 -6.22 7.17
N ILE A 83 5.09 -7.32 6.95
CA ILE A 83 3.96 -7.71 7.81
C ILE A 83 4.46 -7.97 9.24
N GLU A 84 5.56 -8.69 9.41
CA GLU A 84 6.17 -8.91 10.73
C GLU A 84 6.51 -7.58 11.43
N LYS A 85 7.04 -6.61 10.68
CA LYS A 85 7.34 -5.27 11.22
C LYS A 85 6.09 -4.46 11.55
N MET A 86 4.97 -4.67 10.84
CA MET A 86 3.70 -4.03 11.16
C MET A 86 3.08 -4.55 12.46
N GLY A 87 3.49 -5.74 12.91
CA GLY A 87 2.93 -6.42 14.09
C GLY A 87 1.60 -7.09 13.80
N ASN A 88 0.72 -7.18 14.81
CA ASN A 88 -0.61 -7.73 14.60
C ASN A 88 -1.42 -6.78 13.71
N LEU A 89 -1.99 -7.31 12.65
CA LEU A 89 -2.79 -6.53 11.72
C LEU A 89 -4.22 -6.38 12.24
N VAL A 90 -4.66 -5.14 12.35
CA VAL A 90 -6.07 -4.81 12.51
C VAL A 90 -6.67 -4.60 11.14
N PHE A 91 -7.79 -5.22 10.83
CA PHE A 91 -8.41 -5.06 9.52
C PHE A 91 -9.84 -4.49 9.60
N ALA A 92 -10.21 -3.77 8.55
CA ALA A 92 -11.57 -3.35 8.30
C ALA A 92 -11.99 -3.81 6.90
N ILE A 93 -13.05 -4.60 6.83
CA ILE A 93 -13.73 -4.92 5.58
C ILE A 93 -14.81 -3.86 5.38
N ILE A 94 -14.71 -3.10 4.31
CA ILE A 94 -15.57 -1.96 4.02
C ILE A 94 -16.49 -2.33 2.85
N ILE A 95 -17.79 -2.15 3.05
CA ILE A 95 -18.83 -2.44 2.07
C ILE A 95 -19.63 -1.14 1.85
N PRO A 96 -19.95 -0.74 0.62
CA PRO A 96 -20.81 0.42 0.38
C PRO A 96 -22.18 0.25 1.04
N ASN A 97 -22.66 1.26 1.76
CA ASN A 97 -24.01 1.25 2.31
C ASN A 97 -25.07 1.45 1.23
N ASN A 98 -24.77 2.24 0.21
CA ASN A 98 -25.61 2.44 -0.96
C ASN A 98 -25.23 1.43 -2.05
N LEU A 99 -26.19 0.68 -2.57
CA LEU A 99 -25.97 -0.34 -3.61
C LEU A 99 -25.46 0.25 -4.93
N ASN A 100 -25.68 1.54 -5.17
CA ASN A 100 -25.22 2.24 -6.36
C ASN A 100 -23.81 2.83 -6.21
N ASP A 101 -23.16 2.69 -5.05
CA ASP A 101 -21.77 3.05 -4.87
C ASP A 101 -20.84 1.88 -5.21
N TYR A 102 -19.71 2.21 -5.80
CA TYR A 102 -18.72 1.23 -6.26
C TYR A 102 -17.32 1.69 -5.89
N PHE A 103 -16.47 0.75 -5.50
CA PHE A 103 -15.04 1.00 -5.38
C PHE A 103 -14.38 0.93 -6.75
N LEU A 104 -13.43 1.82 -6.99
CA LEU A 104 -12.53 1.76 -8.14
C LEU A 104 -11.48 0.70 -7.92
N LEU A 105 -11.10 0.02 -8.98
CA LEU A 105 -10.09 -1.02 -8.97
C LEU A 105 -8.84 -0.48 -9.68
N PRO A 106 -7.71 -0.30 -8.97
CA PRO A 106 -6.48 0.22 -9.54
C PRO A 106 -5.74 -0.87 -10.31
N ASP A 107 -4.94 -0.47 -11.28
CA ASP A 107 -4.05 -1.36 -12.02
C ASP A 107 -2.89 -1.92 -11.17
N CYS A 108 -2.55 -1.28 -10.06
CA CYS A 108 -1.56 -1.74 -9.08
C CYS A 108 -2.13 -2.71 -8.01
N SER A 109 -3.41 -3.02 -8.06
CA SER A 109 -4.16 -3.90 -7.12
C SER A 109 -4.36 -3.34 -5.71
N SER A 110 -3.50 -2.45 -5.23
CA SER A 110 -3.51 -1.94 -3.86
C SER A 110 -2.59 -0.74 -3.71
N PHE A 111 -2.65 -0.11 -2.57
CA PHE A 111 -1.68 0.91 -2.16
C PHE A 111 -1.35 0.82 -0.67
N THR A 112 -0.16 1.29 -0.32
CA THR A 112 0.29 1.40 1.07
C THR A 112 0.48 2.86 1.45
N ALA A 113 0.25 3.19 2.72
CA ALA A 113 0.66 4.48 3.25
C ALA A 113 1.71 4.30 4.35
N ARG A 114 2.64 5.23 4.39
CA ARG A 114 3.74 5.24 5.36
C ARG A 114 3.63 6.44 6.26
N GLU A 115 3.77 6.18 7.56
CA GLU A 115 3.75 7.21 8.61
C GLU A 115 4.95 7.07 9.55
N LYS A 116 5.25 8.13 10.27
CA LYS A 116 6.29 8.12 11.32
C LYS A 116 5.69 7.48 12.58
N ILE A 117 5.73 6.16 12.64
CA ILE A 117 5.11 5.41 13.75
C ILE A 117 6.08 5.29 14.93
N ASN A 118 7.37 5.11 14.66
CA ASN A 118 8.37 4.82 15.69
C ASN A 118 9.28 6.03 15.97
N ILE A 119 8.74 7.00 16.69
CA ILE A 119 9.45 8.25 17.05
C ILE A 119 10.64 8.03 18.02
N TYR A 120 10.71 6.88 18.70
CA TYR A 120 11.75 6.61 19.70
C TYR A 120 13.08 6.14 19.10
N PHE A 121 13.04 5.46 17.93
CA PHE A 121 14.26 4.92 17.32
C PHE A 121 14.85 5.84 16.25
N ASN A 122 14.03 6.34 15.35
CA ASN A 122 14.43 7.33 14.36
C ASN A 122 13.19 8.08 13.87
N PRO A 123 13.02 9.36 14.26
CA PRO A 123 11.82 10.14 13.89
C PRO A 123 11.67 10.40 12.39
N ASP A 124 12.71 10.13 11.61
CA ASP A 124 12.66 10.38 10.15
C ASP A 124 12.29 9.14 9.34
N ILE A 125 12.30 7.95 9.96
CA ILE A 125 11.89 6.72 9.26
C ILE A 125 10.36 6.60 9.24
N LYS A 126 9.80 6.49 8.04
CA LYS A 126 8.40 6.18 7.82
C LYS A 126 8.21 4.67 7.63
N GLU A 127 7.39 4.07 8.48
CA GLU A 127 6.98 2.66 8.38
C GLU A 127 5.62 2.54 7.67
N ILE A 128 5.29 1.37 7.13
CA ILE A 128 3.97 1.12 6.55
C ILE A 128 2.93 1.16 7.67
N ALA A 129 2.05 2.14 7.60
CA ALA A 129 0.97 2.36 8.54
C ALA A 129 -0.25 1.52 8.19
N TYR A 130 -0.60 1.47 6.91
CA TYR A 130 -1.70 0.65 6.44
C TYR A 130 -1.51 0.17 5.00
N ILE A 131 -2.25 -0.91 4.67
CA ILE A 131 -2.39 -1.49 3.34
C ILE A 131 -3.87 -1.37 2.97
N ALA A 132 -4.16 -0.85 1.79
CA ALA A 132 -5.51 -0.63 1.29
C ALA A 132 -5.71 -1.40 -0.01
N ILE A 133 -6.73 -2.25 -0.04
CA ILE A 133 -7.00 -3.16 -1.15
C ILE A 133 -8.46 -3.06 -1.56
N PRO A 134 -8.79 -2.44 -2.69
CA PRO A 134 -10.09 -2.62 -3.32
C PRO A 134 -10.15 -4.03 -3.93
N LEU A 135 -10.71 -4.97 -3.17
CA LEU A 135 -10.77 -6.38 -3.57
C LEU A 135 -11.78 -6.62 -4.70
N SER A 136 -12.86 -5.87 -4.69
CA SER A 136 -13.88 -5.85 -5.74
C SER A 136 -14.59 -4.51 -5.76
N SER A 137 -15.47 -4.32 -6.73
CA SER A 137 -16.31 -3.11 -6.79
C SER A 137 -17.21 -2.88 -5.55
N LYS A 138 -17.37 -3.90 -4.69
CA LYS A 138 -18.22 -3.84 -3.48
C LYS A 138 -17.49 -4.15 -2.19
N ILE A 139 -16.22 -4.52 -2.24
CA ILE A 139 -15.44 -4.89 -1.06
C ILE A 139 -14.11 -4.17 -1.10
N PHE A 140 -13.83 -3.45 -0.04
CA PHE A 140 -12.55 -2.79 0.19
C PHE A 140 -11.98 -3.28 1.53
N ILE A 141 -10.71 -3.61 1.58
CA ILE A 141 -10.06 -4.08 2.81
C ILE A 141 -8.95 -3.11 3.18
N HIS A 142 -8.97 -2.66 4.44
CA HIS A 142 -7.86 -1.96 5.06
C HIS A 142 -7.20 -2.87 6.10
N PHE A 143 -5.88 -2.95 6.05
CA PHE A 143 -5.08 -3.53 7.12
C PHE A 143 -4.26 -2.41 7.75
N TYR A 144 -4.36 -2.27 9.05
CA TYR A 144 -3.63 -1.28 9.83
C TYR A 144 -2.56 -1.95 10.67
N SER A 145 -1.41 -1.31 10.80
CA SER A 145 -0.40 -1.71 11.77
C SER A 145 -0.91 -1.47 13.19
N GLU A 146 -0.72 -2.44 14.09
CA GLU A 146 -1.03 -2.25 15.52
C GLU A 146 -0.30 -1.06 16.14
N LYS A 147 0.86 -0.71 15.60
CA LYS A 147 1.69 0.41 16.05
C LYS A 147 1.04 1.79 15.89
N LEU A 148 -0.06 1.88 15.13
CA LEU A 148 -0.86 3.11 15.04
C LEU A 148 -1.70 3.39 16.29
N PHE A 149 -1.79 2.41 17.21
CA PHE A 149 -2.69 2.47 18.36
C PHE A 149 -1.89 2.44 19.67
N ASP A 150 -1.77 3.57 20.34
CA ASP A 150 -0.91 3.70 21.52
C ASP A 150 -1.39 2.92 22.76
N ASN A 151 -2.72 2.82 22.99
CA ASN A 151 -3.25 2.30 24.27
C ASN A 151 -4.37 1.24 24.13
N SER A 152 -4.96 1.09 22.97
CA SER A 152 -5.97 0.05 22.73
C SER A 152 -6.06 -0.28 21.25
N ILE A 153 -5.68 -1.48 20.91
CA ILE A 153 -5.86 -1.98 19.55
C ILE A 153 -7.35 -2.18 19.30
N PRO A 154 -7.96 -1.51 18.31
CA PRO A 154 -9.38 -1.70 18.02
C PRO A 154 -9.63 -3.09 17.47
N ASP A 155 -10.83 -3.61 17.70
CA ASP A 155 -11.26 -4.85 17.08
C ASP A 155 -11.35 -4.71 15.56
N SER A 156 -11.02 -5.79 14.87
CA SER A 156 -11.27 -5.88 13.43
C SER A 156 -12.77 -5.88 13.14
N ILE A 157 -13.19 -5.13 12.12
CA ILE A 157 -14.61 -4.87 11.88
C ILE A 157 -15.03 -5.07 10.43
N ILE A 158 -16.34 -5.33 10.24
CA ILE A 158 -17.00 -5.13 8.95
C ILE A 158 -17.78 -3.83 9.04
N LYS A 159 -17.46 -2.88 8.16
CA LYS A 159 -18.00 -1.52 8.17
C LYS A 159 -18.80 -1.25 6.91
N LYS A 160 -19.97 -0.59 7.07
CA LYS A 160 -20.72 -0.01 5.95
C LYS A 160 -20.28 1.43 5.75
N ALA A 161 -19.74 1.74 4.57
CA ALA A 161 -19.27 3.07 4.21
C ALA A 161 -20.40 3.91 3.60
N LYS A 162 -20.51 5.17 4.01
CA LYS A 162 -21.38 6.16 3.35
C LYS A 162 -20.78 6.54 1.99
N SER A 163 -21.61 7.11 1.10
CA SER A 163 -21.19 7.53 -0.25
C SER A 163 -19.99 8.46 -0.25
N GLU A 164 -19.89 9.36 0.74
CA GLU A 164 -18.74 10.26 0.92
C GLU A 164 -17.45 9.48 1.24
N GLU A 165 -17.53 8.50 2.14
CA GLU A 165 -16.36 7.65 2.48
C GLU A 165 -15.92 6.78 1.28
N VAL A 166 -16.89 6.29 0.49
CA VAL A 166 -16.59 5.55 -0.75
C VAL A 166 -15.89 6.47 -1.75
N PHE A 167 -16.36 7.72 -1.87
CA PHE A 167 -15.74 8.72 -2.73
C PHE A 167 -14.29 9.01 -2.30
N ASP A 168 -14.04 9.22 -1.00
CA ASP A 168 -12.70 9.47 -0.48
C ASP A 168 -11.73 8.30 -0.70
N LEU A 169 -12.22 7.05 -0.53
CA LEU A 169 -11.45 5.85 -0.82
C LEU A 169 -11.12 5.74 -2.31
N ASN A 170 -12.07 6.09 -3.18
CA ASN A 170 -11.88 6.10 -4.62
C ASN A 170 -10.89 7.19 -5.06
N MET A 171 -10.92 8.36 -4.42
CA MET A 171 -9.91 9.42 -4.66
C MET A 171 -8.50 8.93 -4.29
N LYS A 172 -8.36 8.25 -3.15
CA LYS A 172 -7.08 7.63 -2.77
C LYS A 172 -6.66 6.58 -3.79
N THR A 173 -7.57 5.68 -4.18
CA THR A 173 -7.32 4.65 -5.19
C THR A 173 -6.84 5.27 -6.51
N LEU A 174 -7.50 6.33 -6.98
CA LEU A 174 -7.12 7.05 -8.19
C LEU A 174 -5.71 7.65 -8.08
N ASN A 175 -5.41 8.30 -6.96
CA ASN A 175 -4.12 8.94 -6.73
C ASN A 175 -2.94 7.96 -6.65
N PHE A 176 -3.20 6.71 -6.23
CA PHE A 176 -2.19 5.66 -6.14
C PHE A 176 -2.15 4.75 -7.37
N SER A 177 -3.12 4.84 -8.27
CA SER A 177 -3.11 4.09 -9.53
C SER A 177 -1.98 4.55 -10.43
N TYR A 178 -1.36 3.61 -11.13
CA TYR A 178 -0.24 3.93 -12.01
C TYR A 178 -0.70 4.56 -13.33
N THR A 179 -1.63 3.89 -14.03
CA THR A 179 -2.11 4.36 -15.34
C THR A 179 -3.62 4.36 -15.45
N THR A 180 -4.30 3.39 -14.85
CA THR A 180 -5.73 3.18 -15.06
C THR A 180 -6.45 2.72 -13.80
N VAL A 181 -7.73 3.06 -13.74
CA VAL A 181 -8.66 2.49 -12.78
C VAL A 181 -9.84 1.87 -13.51
N GLY A 182 -10.31 0.72 -13.02
CA GLY A 182 -11.53 0.07 -13.48
C GLY A 182 -12.71 0.35 -12.56
N CYS A 183 -13.92 0.27 -13.11
CA CYS A 183 -15.16 0.30 -12.34
C CYS A 183 -16.19 -0.62 -13.00
N GLU A 184 -16.95 -1.36 -12.21
CA GLU A 184 -18.02 -2.24 -12.71
C GLU A 184 -19.16 -1.44 -13.34
N SER A 185 -19.43 -0.23 -12.85
CA SER A 185 -20.51 0.63 -13.32
C SER A 185 -19.98 1.83 -14.10
N GLU A 186 -20.26 1.89 -15.40
CA GLU A 186 -19.92 3.03 -16.23
C GLU A 186 -20.61 4.33 -15.75
N LEU A 187 -21.89 4.24 -15.36
CA LEU A 187 -22.65 5.39 -14.86
C LEU A 187 -22.02 5.96 -13.59
N TYR A 188 -21.62 5.09 -12.67
CA TYR A 188 -20.92 5.51 -11.46
C TYR A 188 -19.58 6.17 -11.78
N LEU A 189 -18.79 5.55 -12.66
CA LEU A 189 -17.48 6.07 -13.06
C LEU A 189 -17.60 7.47 -13.67
N ARG A 190 -18.55 7.68 -14.57
CA ARG A 190 -18.82 9.01 -15.17
C ARG A 190 -19.19 10.03 -14.10
N SER A 191 -20.13 9.69 -13.21
CA SER A 191 -20.52 10.57 -12.09
C SER A 191 -19.36 10.88 -11.14
N PHE A 192 -18.48 9.91 -10.89
CA PHE A 192 -17.28 10.11 -10.10
C PHE A 192 -16.32 11.10 -10.77
N ILE A 193 -16.04 10.90 -12.07
CA ILE A 193 -15.18 11.79 -12.85
C ILE A 193 -15.73 13.21 -12.85
N ASP A 194 -17.02 13.40 -13.07
CA ASP A 194 -17.66 14.71 -13.06
C ASP A 194 -17.50 15.41 -11.70
N LYS A 195 -17.61 14.68 -10.59
CA LYS A 195 -17.38 15.23 -9.25
C LYS A 195 -15.93 15.62 -9.02
N VAL A 196 -14.96 14.84 -9.50
CA VAL A 196 -13.53 15.15 -9.38
C VAL A 196 -13.18 16.42 -10.15
N HIS A 197 -13.75 16.62 -11.34
CA HIS A 197 -13.49 17.81 -12.18
C HIS A 197 -14.12 19.10 -11.60
N ASN A 198 -15.12 18.97 -10.73
CA ASN A 198 -15.85 20.12 -10.15
C ASN A 198 -15.37 20.50 -8.74
N GLN A 199 -14.32 19.83 -8.23
CA GLN A 199 -13.62 20.18 -6.99
C GLN A 199 -12.37 21.03 -7.28
#